data_4eb44f66be2df4d4b6f55758be27d100
#
_entry.id   4eb44f66be2df4d4b6f55758be27d100
#
_cell.length_a   1.000
_cell.length_b   1.000
_cell.length_c   1.000
_cell.angle_alpha   90.00
_cell.angle_beta   90.00
_cell.angle_gamma   90.00
#
_symmetry.space_group_name_H-M   'P 1'
#
loop_
_entity.id
_entity.type
_entity.pdbx_description
1 polymer ?
#
loop_
_entity_poly.entity_id
_entity_poly.type
_entity_poly.pdbx_seq_one_letter_code
_entity_poly.pdbx_strand_id
1 'polypeptide(L)' 'EAICKLPERERLVIDLRYFRGLTQDRTAGILGVSQVQVSRIEKKALQLLRTYF' A
#
# COMPACT_ATOMS: atom_id res chain seq x y z
N GLU A 1 -8.23 -11.40 8.61
CA GLU A 1 -7.18 -10.43 8.90
C GLU A 1 -7.50 -9.03 8.35
N ALA A 2 -6.98 -8.02 9.01
CA ALA A 2 -7.23 -6.64 8.61
C ALA A 2 -6.78 -6.34 7.18
N ILE A 3 -5.62 -6.87 6.79
CA ILE A 3 -5.07 -6.64 5.44
C ILE A 3 -6.00 -7.20 4.37
N CYS A 4 -6.63 -8.34 4.62
CA CYS A 4 -7.54 -8.95 3.66
C CYS A 4 -8.80 -8.15 3.44
N LYS A 5 -9.12 -7.21 4.34
CA LYS A 5 -10.30 -6.35 4.22
C LYS A 5 -10.03 -5.08 3.44
N LEU A 6 -8.76 -4.81 3.10
CA LEU A 6 -8.40 -3.63 2.31
C LEU A 6 -8.73 -3.84 0.84
N PRO A 7 -9.01 -2.75 0.09
CA PRO A 7 -9.09 -2.85 -1.36
C PRO A 7 -7.81 -3.43 -1.93
N GLU A 8 -7.95 -4.09 -3.07
CA GLU A 8 -6.83 -4.81 -3.67
C GLU A 8 -5.60 -3.94 -3.87
N ARG A 9 -5.76 -2.72 -4.36
CA ARG A 9 -4.64 -1.83 -4.62
C ARG A 9 -3.90 -1.45 -3.34
N GLU A 10 -4.65 -1.15 -2.29
CA GLU A 10 -4.05 -0.79 -1.02
C GLU A 10 -3.34 -1.97 -0.39
N ARG A 11 -3.93 -3.15 -0.48
CA ARG A 11 -3.31 -4.37 0.00
C ARG A 11 -2.00 -4.65 -0.73
N LEU A 12 -2.00 -4.43 -2.05
CA LEU A 12 -0.82 -4.65 -2.86
C LEU A 12 0.30 -3.68 -2.50
N VAL A 13 -0.04 -2.42 -2.24
CA VAL A 13 0.95 -1.43 -1.81
C VAL A 13 1.57 -1.85 -0.47
N ILE A 14 0.75 -2.28 0.47
CA ILE A 14 1.25 -2.74 1.77
C ILE A 14 2.18 -3.94 1.59
N ASP A 15 1.79 -4.89 0.77
CA ASP A 15 2.62 -6.07 0.52
C ASP A 15 3.99 -5.67 -0.06
N LEU A 16 4.00 -4.83 -1.09
CA LEU A 16 5.24 -4.44 -1.73
C LEU A 16 6.12 -3.58 -0.83
N ARG A 17 5.52 -2.70 -0.05
CA ARG A 17 6.27 -1.78 0.80
C ARG A 17 6.79 -2.43 2.08
N TYR A 18 5.98 -3.24 2.73
CA TYR A 18 6.29 -3.74 4.08
C TYR A 18 6.73 -5.19 4.11
N PHE A 19 6.16 -6.01 3.27
CA PHE A 19 6.55 -7.43 3.24
C PHE A 19 7.71 -7.69 2.31
N ARG A 20 7.82 -6.95 1.21
CA ARG A 20 8.90 -7.11 0.25
C ARG A 20 9.99 -6.06 0.38
N GLY A 21 9.77 -5.02 1.16
CA GLY A 21 10.77 -3.98 1.42
C GLY A 21 11.09 -3.09 0.25
N LEU A 22 10.18 -2.95 -0.72
CA LEU A 22 10.41 -2.10 -1.88
C LEU A 22 10.21 -0.63 -1.53
N THR A 23 10.89 0.25 -2.26
CA THR A 23 10.70 1.69 -2.12
C THR A 23 9.38 2.10 -2.76
N GLN A 24 8.89 3.31 -2.40
CA GLN A 24 7.70 3.86 -3.04
C GLN A 24 7.89 4.00 -4.55
N ASP A 25 9.08 4.37 -4.96
CA ASP A 25 9.41 4.55 -6.36
C ASP A 25 9.28 3.23 -7.12
N ARG A 26 9.85 2.17 -6.59
CA ARG A 26 9.76 0.84 -7.18
C ARG A 26 8.33 0.32 -7.19
N THR A 27 7.62 0.53 -6.10
CA THR A 27 6.22 0.14 -6.00
C THR A 27 5.40 0.86 -7.06
N ALA A 28 5.65 2.15 -7.26
CA ALA A 28 4.95 2.93 -8.28
C ALA A 28 5.21 2.35 -9.68
N GLY A 29 6.45 1.97 -9.96
CA GLY A 29 6.78 1.36 -11.24
C GLY A 29 6.07 0.05 -11.50
N ILE A 30 5.97 -0.79 -10.47
CA ILE A 30 5.28 -2.08 -10.57
C ILE A 30 3.78 -1.88 -10.81
N LEU A 31 3.18 -0.91 -10.11
CA LEU A 31 1.75 -0.65 -10.22
C LEU A 31 1.38 0.20 -11.42
N GLY A 32 2.36 0.83 -12.08
CA GLY A 32 2.10 1.71 -13.20
C GLY A 32 1.45 3.03 -12.80
N VAL A 33 1.76 3.53 -11.59
CA VAL A 33 1.23 4.78 -11.08
C VAL A 33 2.39 5.67 -10.64
N SER A 34 2.09 6.92 -10.25
CA SER A 34 3.11 7.84 -9.78
C SER A 34 3.48 7.55 -8.32
N GLN A 35 4.67 7.99 -7.91
CA GLN A 35 5.10 7.86 -6.52
C GLN A 35 4.15 8.60 -5.58
N VAL A 36 3.63 9.74 -6.01
CA VAL A 36 2.67 10.50 -5.21
C VAL A 36 1.42 9.67 -4.95
N GLN A 37 0.95 8.94 -5.97
CA GLN A 37 -0.19 8.05 -5.81
C GLN A 37 0.10 6.93 -4.83
N VAL A 38 1.28 6.32 -4.91
CA VAL A 38 1.67 5.27 -3.97
C VAL A 38 1.67 5.82 -2.54
N SER A 39 2.21 7.01 -2.36
CA SER A 39 2.24 7.65 -1.04
C SER A 39 0.83 7.85 -0.48
N ARG A 40 -0.10 8.30 -1.30
CA ARG A 40 -1.49 8.49 -0.90
C ARG A 40 -2.17 7.17 -0.58
N ILE A 41 -1.97 6.16 -1.42
CA ILE A 41 -2.56 4.84 -1.20
C ILE A 41 -2.00 4.24 0.09
N GLU A 42 -0.71 4.36 0.31
CA GLU A 42 -0.07 3.85 1.52
C GLU A 42 -0.64 4.51 2.78
N LYS A 43 -0.79 5.82 2.75
CA LYS A 43 -1.37 6.57 3.87
C LYS A 43 -2.79 6.10 4.17
N LYS A 44 -3.59 5.96 3.12
CA LYS A 44 -4.97 5.52 3.27
C LYS A 44 -5.04 4.10 3.82
N ALA A 45 -4.18 3.22 3.32
CA ALA A 45 -4.12 1.84 3.78
C ALA A 45 -3.76 1.77 5.26
N LEU A 46 -2.78 2.56 5.68
CA LEU A 46 -2.38 2.59 7.09
C LEU A 46 -3.49 3.11 7.99
N GLN A 47 -4.25 4.10 7.52
CA GLN A 47 -5.39 4.60 8.28
C GLN A 47 -6.46 3.53 8.44
N LEU A 48 -6.75 2.79 7.39
CA LEU A 48 -7.72 1.70 7.44
C LEU A 48 -7.25 0.59 8.38
N LEU A 49 -5.97 0.25 8.34
CA LEU A 49 -5.42 -0.77 9.23
C LEU A 49 -5.54 -0.35 10.69
N ARG A 50 -5.34 0.94 10.97
CA ARG A 50 -5.49 1.45 12.33
C ARG A 50 -6.91 1.27 12.86
N THR A 51 -7.89 1.26 11.99
CA THR A 51 -9.28 1.05 12.39
C THR A 51 -9.50 -0.38 12.89
N TYR A 52 -8.72 -1.32 12.41
CA TYR A 52 -8.87 -2.74 12.80
C TYR A 52 -7.96 -3.14 13.95
N PHE A 53 -7.04 -2.29 14.33
CA PHE A 53 -6.14 -2.54 15.44
C PHE A 53 -6.38 -1.54 16.56
#